data_2db690197825bbd9f6ed5e732697824e
#
_entry.id   2db690197825bbd9f6ed5e732697824e
#
_cell.length_a   1.000
_cell.length_b   1.000
_cell.length_c   1.000
_cell.angle_alpha   90.00
_cell.angle_beta   90.00
_cell.angle_gamma   90.00
#
_symmetry.space_group_name_H-M   'P 1'
#
loop_
_entity.id
_entity.type
_entity.pdbx_description
1 polymer ?
#
loop_
_entity_poly.entity_id
_entity_poly.type
_entity_poly.pdbx_seq_one_letter_code
_entity_poly.pdbx_strand_id
1 'polypeptide(L)'
;VDVSAELAVAVAAAEAAGTLLRREPAWISAKGAGGDLSTDLDLRSEELIVSRVRAAYPDDRIVAEESGAAGAEGDRVWFVDPLDGTNNLAIGLPVYAVGIAFCVAARPVAGVVHDPVSGGTWSAVRGAGARGPGLPAEVTPSARPPLLAWTQGHGLAADPATGALRTAVEARSGRLLQLWAPLVAWIMLARGRIDGMVGYRAELVDFPAGALIAAEAGVEIHRFDGRPFDLRVDLPESERNFVACRAGQFARIWPSGG
;
A
#
# COMPACT_ATOMS: atom_id res chain seq x y z
N VAL A 1 19.19 -1.60 -12.08
CA VAL A 1 19.76 -0.50 -11.28
C VAL A 1 20.00 -1.06 -9.88
N ASP A 2 21.21 -0.88 -9.34
CA ASP A 2 21.47 -1.23 -7.93
C ASP A 2 20.86 -0.13 -7.04
N VAL A 3 19.94 -0.52 -6.19
CA VAL A 3 19.24 0.34 -5.23
C VAL A 3 19.34 -0.23 -3.80
N SER A 4 20.39 -0.98 -3.54
CA SER A 4 20.60 -1.64 -2.24
C SER A 4 20.78 -0.63 -1.10
N ALA A 5 21.41 0.51 -1.36
CA ALA A 5 21.58 1.57 -0.38
C ALA A 5 20.27 2.27 -0.05
N GLU A 6 19.46 2.59 -1.08
CA GLU A 6 18.12 3.17 -0.89
C GLU A 6 17.21 2.21 -0.13
N LEU A 7 17.22 0.93 -0.48
CA LEU A 7 16.45 -0.08 0.24
C LEU A 7 16.87 -0.17 1.71
N ALA A 8 18.16 -0.14 2.01
CA ALA A 8 18.64 -0.18 3.39
C ALA A 8 18.17 1.02 4.21
N VAL A 9 18.18 2.23 3.62
CA VAL A 9 17.66 3.44 4.26
C VAL A 9 16.15 3.32 4.50
N ALA A 10 15.38 2.84 3.50
CA ALA A 10 13.94 2.63 3.62
C ALA A 10 13.59 1.64 4.74
N VAL A 11 14.28 0.49 4.80
CA VAL A 11 14.07 -0.52 5.86
C VAL A 11 14.35 0.07 7.25
N ALA A 12 15.51 0.72 7.42
CA ALA A 12 15.88 1.29 8.70
C ALA A 12 14.93 2.43 9.15
N ALA A 13 14.41 3.21 8.18
CA ALA A 13 13.43 4.26 8.46
C ALA A 13 12.08 3.67 8.87
N ALA A 14 11.56 2.67 8.13
CA ALA A 14 10.28 2.03 8.41
C ALA A 14 10.27 1.31 9.78
N GLU A 15 11.35 0.58 10.12
CA GLU A 15 11.46 -0.10 11.40
C GLU A 15 11.57 0.87 12.60
N ALA A 16 12.25 2.00 12.40
CA ALA A 16 12.32 3.04 13.42
C ALA A 16 10.97 3.72 13.63
N ALA A 17 10.24 4.02 12.55
CA ALA A 17 8.88 4.54 12.59
C ALA A 17 7.95 3.53 13.28
N GLY A 18 8.02 2.25 12.94
CA GLY A 18 7.24 1.20 13.59
C GLY A 18 7.50 1.10 15.10
N THR A 19 8.72 1.39 15.56
CA THR A 19 9.01 1.46 16.98
C THR A 19 8.29 2.63 17.66
N LEU A 20 8.18 3.77 16.98
CA LEU A 20 7.42 4.92 17.45
C LEU A 20 5.92 4.61 17.51
N LEU A 21 5.36 3.98 16.48
CA LEU A 21 3.92 3.70 16.32
C LEU A 21 3.37 2.68 17.32
N ARG A 22 4.20 1.93 18.03
CA ARG A 22 3.78 1.06 19.13
C ARG A 22 3.37 1.80 20.40
N ARG A 23 3.48 3.11 20.40
CA ARG A 23 3.01 3.97 21.50
C ARG A 23 1.55 4.34 21.27
N GLU A 24 0.84 4.67 22.33
CA GLU A 24 -0.48 5.26 22.20
C GLU A 24 -0.38 6.70 21.68
N PRO A 25 -1.31 7.15 20.81
CA PRO A 25 -1.33 8.53 20.35
C PRO A 25 -1.66 9.48 21.52
N ALA A 26 -0.94 10.62 21.59
CA ALA A 26 -1.18 11.62 22.60
C ALA A 26 -2.41 12.50 22.26
N TRP A 27 -2.75 12.60 20.98
CA TRP A 27 -3.95 13.29 20.51
C TRP A 27 -4.49 12.63 19.22
N ILE A 28 -5.79 12.80 18.98
CA ILE A 28 -6.50 12.34 17.79
C ILE A 28 -7.35 13.51 17.30
N SER A 29 -7.34 13.78 16.00
CA SER A 29 -8.15 14.82 15.36
C SER A 29 -8.80 14.31 14.08
N ALA A 30 -9.87 14.99 13.63
CA ALA A 30 -10.50 14.70 12.34
C ALA A 30 -9.64 15.25 11.20
N LYS A 31 -9.43 14.45 10.15
CA LYS A 31 -8.74 14.83 8.91
C LYS A 31 -9.78 15.01 7.81
N GLY A 32 -10.13 16.27 7.53
CA GLY A 32 -11.17 16.59 6.54
C GLY A 32 -12.61 16.27 6.98
N ALA A 33 -13.54 16.23 6.01
CA ALA A 33 -14.97 15.99 6.24
C ALA A 33 -15.39 14.52 6.09
N GLY A 34 -14.48 13.63 5.69
CA GLY A 34 -14.76 12.23 5.34
C GLY A 34 -14.84 11.27 6.53
N GLY A 35 -14.55 11.73 7.74
CA GLY A 35 -14.48 10.89 8.94
C GLY A 35 -13.12 10.25 9.18
N ASP A 36 -12.11 10.59 8.37
CA ASP A 36 -10.74 10.15 8.57
C ASP A 36 -10.13 10.85 9.79
N LEU A 37 -9.23 10.13 10.45
CA LEU A 37 -8.53 10.59 11.64
C LEU A 37 -7.05 10.85 11.34
N SER A 38 -6.43 11.73 12.07
CA SER A 38 -4.99 11.95 12.15
C SER A 38 -4.55 11.93 13.60
N THR A 39 -3.35 11.46 13.87
CA THR A 39 -2.78 11.41 15.22
C THR A 39 -1.42 12.11 15.24
N ASP A 40 -0.92 12.41 16.43
CA ASP A 40 0.46 12.93 16.58
C ASP A 40 1.52 11.92 16.11
N LEU A 41 1.17 10.64 16.05
CA LEU A 41 2.07 9.60 15.59
C LEU A 41 2.28 9.64 14.08
N ASP A 42 1.26 10.04 13.28
CA ASP A 42 1.40 10.23 11.84
C ASP A 42 2.51 11.26 11.54
N LEU A 43 2.39 12.45 12.14
CA LEU A 43 3.35 13.54 11.94
C LEU A 43 4.76 13.19 12.42
N ARG A 44 4.87 12.58 13.60
CA ARG A 44 6.17 12.19 14.19
C ARG A 44 6.83 11.05 13.42
N SER A 45 6.03 10.11 12.93
CA SER A 45 6.50 9.02 12.07
C SER A 45 7.02 9.58 10.75
N GLU A 46 6.26 10.49 10.12
CA GLU A 46 6.67 11.13 8.88
C GLU A 46 7.97 11.93 9.06
N GLU A 47 8.05 12.79 10.08
CA GLU A 47 9.25 13.58 10.36
C GLU A 47 10.49 12.68 10.53
N LEU A 48 10.35 11.56 11.26
CA LEU A 48 11.42 10.60 11.45
C LEU A 48 11.87 9.97 10.12
N ILE A 49 10.92 9.52 9.28
CA ILE A 49 11.24 8.90 7.99
C ILE A 49 11.88 9.92 7.05
N VAL A 50 11.24 11.08 6.89
CA VAL A 50 11.71 12.15 6.00
C VAL A 50 13.11 12.63 6.39
N SER A 51 13.39 12.81 7.70
CA SER A 51 14.71 13.22 8.16
C SER A 51 15.80 12.19 7.80
N ARG A 52 15.51 10.90 7.91
CA ARG A 52 16.45 9.82 7.55
C ARG A 52 16.70 9.75 6.04
N VAL A 53 15.65 9.88 5.25
CA VAL A 53 15.79 9.91 3.79
C VAL A 53 16.61 11.11 3.36
N ARG A 54 16.30 12.31 3.86
CA ARG A 54 17.05 13.55 3.54
C ARG A 54 18.50 13.54 3.98
N ALA A 55 18.80 12.90 5.10
CA ALA A 55 20.19 12.76 5.56
C ALA A 55 21.05 11.93 4.60
N ALA A 56 20.45 10.94 3.93
CA ALA A 56 21.13 10.08 2.96
C ALA A 56 21.03 10.62 1.51
N TYR A 57 19.91 11.23 1.16
CA TYR A 57 19.56 11.68 -0.19
C TYR A 57 18.94 13.08 -0.15
N PRO A 58 19.76 14.14 0.10
CA PRO A 58 19.27 15.50 0.30
C PRO A 58 18.58 16.10 -0.92
N ASP A 59 18.98 15.67 -2.12
CA ASP A 59 18.50 16.20 -3.40
C ASP A 59 17.29 15.44 -3.95
N ASP A 60 16.93 14.28 -3.37
CA ASP A 60 15.79 13.50 -3.84
C ASP A 60 14.46 14.17 -3.46
N ARG A 61 13.47 14.07 -4.34
CA ARG A 61 12.10 14.49 -4.03
C ARG A 61 11.45 13.49 -3.06
N ILE A 62 10.69 14.00 -2.10
CA ILE A 62 9.89 13.19 -1.17
C ILE A 62 8.43 13.62 -1.32
N VAL A 63 7.55 12.65 -1.48
CA VAL A 63 6.10 12.82 -1.44
C VAL A 63 5.60 12.02 -0.24
N ALA A 64 5.14 12.72 0.77
CA ALA A 64 4.68 12.14 2.03
C ALA A 64 3.19 12.48 2.26
N GLU A 65 2.50 11.67 3.03
CA GLU A 65 1.06 11.78 3.20
C GLU A 65 0.64 13.06 3.90
N GLU A 66 1.35 13.44 4.96
CA GLU A 66 0.95 14.57 5.82
C GLU A 66 1.52 15.90 5.31
N SER A 67 2.79 15.95 4.93
CA SER A 67 3.46 17.17 4.47
C SER A 67 3.38 17.40 2.96
N GLY A 68 2.93 16.41 2.19
CA GLY A 68 2.86 16.49 0.73
C GLY A 68 4.22 16.39 0.07
N ALA A 69 4.37 17.03 -1.09
CA ALA A 69 5.58 16.97 -1.90
C ALA A 69 6.61 18.02 -1.49
N ALA A 70 7.86 17.62 -1.29
CA ALA A 70 8.98 18.47 -0.93
C ALA A 70 10.26 18.04 -1.67
N GLY A 71 11.14 19.00 -2.00
CA GLY A 71 12.34 18.80 -2.80
C GLY A 71 12.19 19.25 -4.26
N ALA A 72 13.27 19.22 -5.02
CA ALA A 72 13.26 19.59 -6.44
C ALA A 72 12.52 18.53 -7.28
N GLU A 73 11.96 18.96 -8.41
CA GLU A 73 11.45 18.01 -9.40
C GLU A 73 12.60 17.19 -10.00
N GLY A 74 12.38 15.88 -10.15
CA GLY A 74 13.39 14.98 -10.66
C GLY A 74 12.86 13.55 -10.79
N ASP A 75 13.68 12.70 -11.40
CA ASP A 75 13.30 11.30 -11.64
C ASP A 75 13.34 10.43 -10.38
N ARG A 76 14.07 10.86 -9.35
CA ARG A 76 14.22 10.13 -8.08
C ARG A 76 13.22 10.65 -7.07
N VAL A 77 12.27 9.83 -6.66
CA VAL A 77 11.17 10.23 -5.78
C VAL A 77 10.94 9.16 -4.72
N TRP A 78 10.81 9.59 -3.48
CA TRP A 78 10.39 8.75 -2.35
C TRP A 78 8.92 8.99 -2.06
N PHE A 79 8.15 7.93 -1.94
CA PHE A 79 6.77 7.97 -1.45
C PHE A 79 6.75 7.40 -0.05
N VAL A 80 6.14 8.15 0.86
CA VAL A 80 6.12 7.82 2.29
C VAL A 80 4.69 7.85 2.78
N ASP A 81 4.23 6.70 3.24
CA ASP A 81 3.04 6.56 4.07
C ASP A 81 3.54 6.26 5.49
N PRO A 82 3.48 7.24 6.39
CA PRO A 82 4.05 7.14 7.73
C PRO A 82 3.23 6.23 8.65
N LEU A 83 1.93 6.09 8.37
CA LEU A 83 0.98 5.31 9.16
C LEU A 83 -0.27 4.94 8.32
N ASP A 84 -0.16 3.94 7.47
CA ASP A 84 -1.31 3.31 6.83
C ASP A 84 -2.21 2.65 7.88
N GLY A 85 -3.45 3.08 7.98
CA GLY A 85 -4.39 2.59 8.99
C GLY A 85 -4.49 3.46 10.24
N THR A 86 -4.36 4.78 10.12
CA THR A 86 -4.52 5.76 11.21
C THR A 86 -5.85 5.59 11.95
N ASN A 87 -6.95 5.38 11.23
CA ASN A 87 -8.27 5.11 11.83
C ASN A 87 -8.24 3.87 12.74
N ASN A 88 -7.55 2.81 12.31
CA ASN A 88 -7.41 1.59 13.08
C ASN A 88 -6.63 1.83 14.37
N LEU A 89 -5.48 2.49 14.26
CA LEU A 89 -4.67 2.83 15.42
C LEU A 89 -5.44 3.71 16.41
N ALA A 90 -6.16 4.71 15.91
CA ALA A 90 -6.93 5.64 16.73
C ALA A 90 -8.04 4.95 17.55
N ILE A 91 -8.65 3.89 17.03
CA ILE A 91 -9.68 3.11 17.73
C ILE A 91 -9.13 1.88 18.46
N GLY A 92 -7.80 1.70 18.49
CA GLY A 92 -7.14 0.57 19.15
C GLY A 92 -7.16 -0.75 18.38
N LEU A 93 -7.47 -0.73 17.07
CA LEU A 93 -7.40 -1.91 16.22
C LEU A 93 -5.97 -2.11 15.71
N PRO A 94 -5.30 -3.25 16.01
CA PRO A 94 -3.89 -3.46 15.67
C PRO A 94 -3.70 -3.89 14.20
N VAL A 95 -4.14 -3.05 13.25
CA VAL A 95 -4.06 -3.27 11.80
C VAL A 95 -3.58 -1.97 11.15
N TYR A 96 -2.28 -1.78 11.09
CA TYR A 96 -1.63 -0.61 10.52
C TYR A 96 -0.19 -0.95 10.10
N ALA A 97 0.37 -0.17 9.18
CA ALA A 97 1.71 -0.39 8.65
C ALA A 97 2.42 0.94 8.32
N VAL A 98 3.71 0.86 8.05
CA VAL A 98 4.52 1.93 7.45
C VAL A 98 4.89 1.52 6.04
N GLY A 99 4.71 2.41 5.06
CA GLY A 99 5.07 2.19 3.67
C GLY A 99 6.11 3.18 3.17
N ILE A 100 7.15 2.68 2.52
CA ILE A 100 8.15 3.53 1.86
C ILE A 100 8.45 2.94 0.50
N ALA A 101 8.29 3.73 -0.57
CA ALA A 101 8.70 3.35 -1.92
C ALA A 101 9.72 4.35 -2.47
N PHE A 102 10.77 3.82 -3.07
CA PHE A 102 11.69 4.59 -3.89
C PHE A 102 11.39 4.36 -5.35
N CYS A 103 11.17 5.45 -6.09
CA CYS A 103 10.78 5.45 -7.49
C CYS A 103 11.83 6.14 -8.35
N VAL A 104 12.04 5.62 -9.56
CA VAL A 104 12.86 6.24 -10.60
C VAL A 104 12.03 6.33 -11.88
N ALA A 105 12.02 7.49 -12.53
CA ALA A 105 11.23 7.75 -13.73
C ALA A 105 9.77 7.30 -13.58
N ALA A 106 9.13 7.70 -12.50
CA ALA A 106 7.77 7.40 -12.10
C ALA A 106 7.47 5.90 -11.87
N ARG A 107 8.47 5.04 -11.71
CA ARG A 107 8.29 3.60 -11.45
C ARG A 107 8.87 3.21 -10.10
N PRO A 108 8.13 2.51 -9.23
CA PRO A 108 8.69 1.96 -8.00
C PRO A 108 9.82 0.98 -8.36
N VAL A 109 11.00 1.20 -7.80
CA VAL A 109 12.18 0.32 -7.99
C VAL A 109 12.61 -0.37 -6.71
N ALA A 110 12.30 0.21 -5.55
CA ALA A 110 12.38 -0.44 -4.25
C ALA A 110 11.13 -0.10 -3.42
N GLY A 111 10.69 -1.03 -2.59
CA GLY A 111 9.56 -0.85 -1.70
C GLY A 111 9.75 -1.59 -0.39
N VAL A 112 9.26 -0.99 0.69
CA VAL A 112 9.27 -1.54 2.05
C VAL A 112 7.90 -1.34 2.67
N VAL A 113 7.39 -2.37 3.32
CA VAL A 113 6.24 -2.29 4.24
C VAL A 113 6.66 -2.91 5.55
N HIS A 114 6.48 -2.18 6.63
CA HIS A 114 6.73 -2.65 7.99
C HIS A 114 5.43 -2.67 8.79
N ASP A 115 5.12 -3.81 9.39
CA ASP A 115 4.01 -3.97 10.32
C ASP A 115 4.52 -3.85 11.76
N PRO A 116 4.22 -2.75 12.46
CA PRO A 116 4.70 -2.54 13.83
C PRO A 116 4.12 -3.53 14.83
N VAL A 117 2.95 -4.10 14.56
CA VAL A 117 2.26 -5.02 15.47
C VAL A 117 2.95 -6.37 15.49
N SER A 118 3.21 -6.95 14.32
CA SER A 118 3.93 -8.23 14.20
C SER A 118 5.45 -8.10 14.25
N GLY A 119 5.99 -6.89 14.05
CA GLY A 119 7.41 -6.63 13.85
C GLY A 119 7.94 -7.13 12.50
N GLY A 120 7.07 -7.50 11.58
CA GLY A 120 7.44 -7.99 10.26
C GLY A 120 7.81 -6.85 9.31
N THR A 121 8.91 -7.04 8.53
CA THR A 121 9.32 -6.14 7.46
C THR A 121 9.34 -6.92 6.15
N TRP A 122 8.64 -6.41 5.13
CA TRP A 122 8.65 -6.93 3.77
C TRP A 122 9.26 -5.90 2.85
N SER A 123 10.04 -6.37 1.92
CA SER A 123 10.71 -5.50 0.96
C SER A 123 10.82 -6.16 -0.42
N ALA A 124 10.94 -5.34 -1.45
CA ALA A 124 11.22 -5.79 -2.80
C ALA A 124 12.10 -4.81 -3.55
N VAL A 125 12.87 -5.34 -4.48
CA VAL A 125 13.53 -4.57 -5.54
C VAL A 125 12.98 -5.08 -6.87
N ARG A 126 12.61 -4.18 -7.76
CA ARG A 126 12.06 -4.52 -9.08
C ARG A 126 12.98 -5.49 -9.84
N GLY A 127 12.43 -6.65 -10.21
CA GLY A 127 13.13 -7.71 -10.91
C GLY A 127 14.08 -8.55 -10.05
N ALA A 128 14.09 -8.37 -8.72
CA ALA A 128 14.94 -9.13 -7.80
C ALA A 128 14.14 -9.94 -6.74
N GLY A 129 12.81 -9.93 -6.88
CA GLY A 129 11.91 -10.64 -5.99
C GLY A 129 11.61 -9.91 -4.67
N ALA A 130 10.63 -10.43 -3.96
CA ALA A 130 10.22 -9.94 -2.65
C ALA A 130 10.81 -10.77 -1.52
N ARG A 131 11.06 -10.14 -0.37
CA ARG A 131 11.60 -10.74 0.84
C ARG A 131 10.79 -10.33 2.07
N GLY A 132 10.74 -11.20 3.06
CA GLY A 132 10.09 -10.95 4.34
C GLY A 132 9.41 -12.19 4.91
N PRO A 133 8.85 -12.12 6.14
CA PRO A 133 8.23 -13.25 6.79
C PRO A 133 7.09 -13.87 5.96
N GLY A 134 7.21 -15.17 5.64
CA GLY A 134 6.22 -15.91 4.85
C GLY A 134 6.27 -15.66 3.34
N LEU A 135 7.41 -15.17 2.83
CA LEU A 135 7.71 -15.09 1.39
C LEU A 135 8.95 -15.94 1.05
N PRO A 136 9.02 -16.54 -0.15
CA PRO A 136 7.90 -16.67 -1.12
C PRO A 136 6.73 -17.47 -0.56
N ALA A 137 5.52 -17.14 -0.99
CA ALA A 137 4.33 -17.84 -0.54
C ALA A 137 4.04 -19.06 -1.43
N GLU A 138 3.92 -20.22 -0.83
CA GLU A 138 3.30 -21.38 -1.49
C GLU A 138 1.78 -21.23 -1.39
N VAL A 139 1.12 -21.02 -2.52
CA VAL A 139 -0.33 -20.84 -2.56
C VAL A 139 -0.95 -21.95 -3.37
N THR A 140 -1.76 -22.77 -2.70
CA THR A 140 -2.58 -23.77 -3.38
C THR A 140 -3.92 -23.12 -3.77
N PRO A 141 -4.32 -23.20 -5.05
CA PRO A 141 -5.64 -22.73 -5.47
C PRO A 141 -6.75 -23.40 -4.66
N SER A 142 -7.66 -22.62 -4.11
CA SER A 142 -8.80 -23.11 -3.33
C SER A 142 -10.07 -23.08 -4.18
N ALA A 143 -10.91 -24.13 -4.05
CA ALA A 143 -12.24 -24.17 -4.66
C ALA A 143 -13.28 -23.30 -3.93
N ARG A 144 -12.96 -22.82 -2.71
CA ARG A 144 -13.85 -21.89 -1.97
C ARG A 144 -14.03 -20.56 -2.70
N PRO A 145 -15.14 -19.84 -2.44
CA PRO A 145 -15.25 -18.46 -2.89
C PRO A 145 -14.07 -17.60 -2.42
N PRO A 146 -13.56 -16.67 -3.23
CA PRO A 146 -12.33 -15.92 -2.93
C PRO A 146 -12.51 -15.02 -1.71
N LEU A 147 -11.45 -14.89 -0.93
CA LEU A 147 -11.31 -13.89 0.13
C LEU A 147 -10.61 -12.68 -0.47
N LEU A 148 -11.33 -11.55 -0.57
CA LEU A 148 -10.86 -10.35 -1.23
C LEU A 148 -10.66 -9.21 -0.23
N ALA A 149 -9.74 -8.29 -0.56
CA ALA A 149 -9.65 -6.98 0.08
C ALA A 149 -10.16 -5.91 -0.88
N TRP A 150 -10.72 -4.84 -0.31
CA TRP A 150 -11.16 -3.64 -1.01
C TRP A 150 -10.40 -2.43 -0.46
N THR A 151 -9.93 -1.57 -1.37
CA THR A 151 -9.44 -0.23 -1.04
C THR A 151 -10.02 0.79 -2.01
N GLN A 152 -10.16 2.03 -1.56
CA GLN A 152 -10.65 3.14 -2.36
C GLN A 152 -10.01 4.45 -1.90
N GLY A 153 -9.99 5.45 -2.77
CA GLY A 153 -9.52 6.80 -2.44
C GLY A 153 -10.38 7.47 -1.37
N HIS A 154 -9.82 8.47 -0.72
CA HIS A 154 -10.49 9.25 0.31
C HIS A 154 -11.72 9.98 -0.25
N GLY A 155 -12.73 10.20 0.59
CA GLY A 155 -13.95 10.90 0.20
C GLY A 155 -14.91 10.13 -0.72
N LEU A 156 -14.59 8.92 -1.15
CA LEU A 156 -15.41 8.11 -2.05
C LEU A 156 -16.46 7.24 -1.36
N ALA A 157 -16.53 7.26 -0.04
CA ALA A 157 -17.46 6.41 0.73
C ALA A 157 -18.93 6.63 0.35
N ALA A 158 -19.31 7.87 0.02
CA ALA A 158 -20.66 8.24 -0.38
C ALA A 158 -20.88 8.24 -1.93
N ASP A 159 -19.83 7.94 -2.73
CA ASP A 159 -19.95 7.90 -4.18
C ASP A 159 -20.76 6.67 -4.63
N PRO A 160 -21.87 6.86 -5.40
CA PRO A 160 -22.73 5.75 -5.82
C PRO A 160 -21.99 4.73 -6.69
N ALA A 161 -21.05 5.15 -7.54
CA ALA A 161 -20.27 4.25 -8.39
C ALA A 161 -19.36 3.36 -7.55
N THR A 162 -18.72 3.92 -6.52
CA THR A 162 -17.92 3.16 -5.54
C THR A 162 -18.79 2.12 -4.82
N GLY A 163 -19.98 2.51 -4.37
CA GLY A 163 -20.93 1.61 -3.70
C GLY A 163 -21.38 0.45 -4.60
N ALA A 164 -21.76 0.74 -5.84
CA ALA A 164 -22.19 -0.26 -6.81
C ALA A 164 -21.05 -1.25 -7.13
N LEU A 165 -19.84 -0.74 -7.37
CA LEU A 165 -18.68 -1.56 -7.69
C LEU A 165 -18.30 -2.47 -6.52
N ARG A 166 -18.26 -1.95 -5.30
CA ARG A 166 -17.99 -2.72 -4.09
C ARG A 166 -19.00 -3.84 -3.90
N THR A 167 -20.29 -3.56 -4.07
CA THR A 167 -21.37 -4.57 -4.00
C THR A 167 -21.18 -5.68 -5.05
N ALA A 168 -20.78 -5.32 -6.27
CA ALA A 168 -20.51 -6.30 -7.32
C ALA A 168 -19.31 -7.20 -6.98
N VAL A 169 -18.25 -6.65 -6.37
CA VAL A 169 -17.08 -7.42 -5.91
C VAL A 169 -17.47 -8.31 -4.73
N GLU A 170 -18.23 -7.79 -3.77
CA GLU A 170 -18.69 -8.56 -2.60
C GLU A 170 -19.54 -9.77 -3.00
N ALA A 171 -20.44 -9.61 -3.99
CA ALA A 171 -21.28 -10.70 -4.49
C ALA A 171 -20.48 -11.87 -5.09
N ARG A 172 -19.23 -11.66 -5.48
CA ARG A 172 -18.31 -12.68 -6.04
C ARG A 172 -17.34 -13.23 -5.00
N SER A 173 -17.30 -12.66 -3.81
CA SER A 173 -16.36 -13.04 -2.75
C SER A 173 -17.03 -13.91 -1.68
N GLY A 174 -16.25 -14.76 -1.03
CA GLY A 174 -16.67 -15.43 0.18
C GLY A 174 -16.65 -14.48 1.40
N ARG A 175 -15.76 -13.52 1.35
CA ARG A 175 -15.66 -12.38 2.30
C ARG A 175 -14.95 -11.24 1.59
N LEU A 176 -15.42 -10.02 1.83
CA LEU A 176 -14.77 -8.78 1.40
C LEU A 176 -14.23 -8.06 2.64
N LEU A 177 -12.92 -7.87 2.69
CA LEU A 177 -12.24 -7.17 3.78
C LEU A 177 -12.07 -5.69 3.41
N GLN A 178 -12.48 -4.81 4.31
CA GLN A 178 -12.18 -3.39 4.26
C GLN A 178 -11.32 -3.09 5.50
N LEU A 179 -10.01 -3.21 5.34
CA LEU A 179 -9.09 -3.13 6.48
C LEU A 179 -8.75 -1.70 6.87
N TRP A 180 -9.06 -0.70 6.02
CA TRP A 180 -8.59 0.69 6.17
C TRP A 180 -7.06 0.80 6.36
N ALA A 181 -6.35 -0.17 5.82
CA ALA A 181 -4.90 -0.29 5.83
C ALA A 181 -4.49 -1.05 4.57
N PRO A 182 -4.46 -0.38 3.39
CA PRO A 182 -4.14 -1.02 2.11
C PRO A 182 -2.76 -1.65 2.06
N LEU A 183 -1.76 -1.12 2.73
CA LEU A 183 -0.43 -1.74 2.80
C LEU A 183 -0.47 -3.11 3.48
N VAL A 184 -1.27 -3.24 4.56
CA VAL A 184 -1.49 -4.55 5.21
C VAL A 184 -2.16 -5.53 4.25
N ALA A 185 -3.17 -5.07 3.48
CA ALA A 185 -3.84 -5.90 2.48
C ALA A 185 -2.89 -6.37 1.38
N TRP A 186 -2.00 -5.50 0.86
CA TRP A 186 -0.95 -5.86 -0.09
C TRP A 186 -0.04 -6.97 0.44
N ILE A 187 0.40 -6.88 1.69
CA ILE A 187 1.24 -7.90 2.32
C ILE A 187 0.45 -9.21 2.52
N MET A 188 -0.81 -9.14 2.92
CA MET A 188 -1.66 -10.34 3.01
C MET A 188 -1.79 -11.03 1.65
N LEU A 189 -1.96 -10.28 0.56
CA LEU A 189 -2.02 -10.81 -0.79
C LEU A 189 -0.68 -11.42 -1.23
N ALA A 190 0.42 -10.71 -1.03
CA ALA A 190 1.77 -11.21 -1.32
C ALA A 190 2.05 -12.54 -0.62
N ARG A 191 1.59 -12.70 0.62
CA ARG A 191 1.73 -13.91 1.44
C ARG A 191 0.67 -14.98 1.15
N GLY A 192 -0.23 -14.77 0.20
CA GLY A 192 -1.32 -15.69 -0.13
C GLY A 192 -2.35 -15.90 0.99
N ARG A 193 -2.50 -14.93 1.89
CA ARG A 193 -3.50 -14.95 2.97
C ARG A 193 -4.89 -14.52 2.49
N ILE A 194 -4.94 -13.75 1.42
CA ILE A 194 -6.14 -13.41 0.67
C ILE A 194 -5.92 -13.78 -0.80
N ASP A 195 -7.02 -13.93 -1.55
CA ASP A 195 -6.99 -14.39 -2.93
C ASP A 195 -6.86 -13.25 -3.93
N GLY A 196 -7.26 -12.03 -3.52
CA GLY A 196 -7.15 -10.84 -4.36
C GLY A 196 -7.43 -9.55 -3.60
N MET A 197 -7.15 -8.43 -4.28
CA MET A 197 -7.40 -7.09 -3.81
C MET A 197 -7.94 -6.25 -4.98
N VAL A 198 -8.98 -5.47 -4.72
CA VAL A 198 -9.53 -4.52 -5.68
C VAL A 198 -9.33 -3.11 -5.15
N GLY A 199 -8.74 -2.27 -5.98
CA GLY A 199 -8.55 -0.84 -5.71
C GLY A 199 -9.35 0.02 -6.67
N TYR A 200 -10.07 0.99 -6.14
CA TYR A 200 -10.81 1.98 -6.89
C TYR A 200 -10.34 3.39 -6.54
N ARG A 201 -9.72 4.06 -7.53
CA ARG A 201 -9.13 5.40 -7.34
C ARG A 201 -8.22 5.45 -6.12
N ALA A 202 -7.34 4.44 -5.99
CA ALA A 202 -6.49 4.25 -4.82
C ALA A 202 -5.60 5.46 -4.53
N GLU A 203 -5.34 5.72 -3.26
CA GLU A 203 -4.43 6.79 -2.86
C GLU A 203 -3.01 6.53 -3.33
N LEU A 204 -2.29 7.63 -3.60
CA LEU A 204 -0.99 7.51 -4.26
C LEU A 204 0.08 6.95 -3.31
N VAL A 205 0.06 7.33 -2.04
CA VAL A 205 1.09 6.93 -1.07
C VAL A 205 0.95 5.48 -0.59
N ASP A 206 -0.29 4.97 -0.54
CA ASP A 206 -0.64 3.63 -0.04
C ASP A 206 -0.29 2.50 -1.01
N PHE A 207 0.03 2.84 -2.24
CA PHE A 207 0.03 1.87 -3.33
C PHE A 207 1.42 1.40 -3.75
N PRO A 208 2.47 2.26 -3.98
CA PRO A 208 3.65 1.84 -4.73
C PRO A 208 4.51 0.82 -3.99
N ALA A 209 4.64 0.93 -2.67
CA ALA A 209 5.43 -0.01 -1.86
C ALA A 209 4.79 -1.40 -1.83
N GLY A 210 3.53 -1.46 -1.42
CA GLY A 210 2.80 -2.72 -1.31
C GLY A 210 2.60 -3.42 -2.65
N ALA A 211 2.24 -2.67 -3.69
CA ALA A 211 2.05 -3.20 -5.03
C ALA A 211 3.35 -3.76 -5.64
N LEU A 212 4.49 -3.10 -5.44
CA LEU A 212 5.78 -3.63 -5.87
C LEU A 212 6.10 -4.94 -5.15
N ILE A 213 5.94 -5.01 -3.82
CA ILE A 213 6.19 -6.22 -3.05
C ILE A 213 5.28 -7.36 -3.53
N ALA A 214 4.00 -7.08 -3.75
CA ALA A 214 3.05 -8.09 -4.23
C ALA A 214 3.43 -8.58 -5.65
N ALA A 215 3.76 -7.67 -6.57
CA ALA A 215 4.18 -8.04 -7.93
C ALA A 215 5.44 -8.90 -7.92
N GLU A 216 6.45 -8.54 -7.14
CA GLU A 216 7.70 -9.30 -6.98
C GLU A 216 7.49 -10.63 -6.23
N ALA A 217 6.37 -10.79 -5.53
CA ALA A 217 5.92 -12.05 -4.92
C ALA A 217 5.04 -12.90 -5.87
N GLY A 218 4.90 -12.52 -7.16
CA GLY A 218 4.16 -13.26 -8.19
C GLY A 218 2.65 -12.95 -8.21
N VAL A 219 2.22 -11.79 -7.71
CA VAL A 219 0.86 -11.27 -7.89
C VAL A 219 0.80 -10.53 -9.22
N GLU A 220 -0.22 -10.81 -10.02
CA GLU A 220 -0.55 -10.05 -11.22
C GLU A 220 -1.47 -8.89 -10.85
N ILE A 221 -1.19 -7.71 -11.40
CA ILE A 221 -2.02 -6.53 -11.20
C ILE A 221 -2.60 -6.16 -12.56
N HIS A 222 -3.92 -6.07 -12.63
CA HIS A 222 -4.67 -5.80 -13.84
C HIS A 222 -5.49 -4.52 -13.71
N ARG A 223 -5.73 -3.86 -14.82
CA ARG A 223 -6.78 -2.85 -14.95
C ARG A 223 -8.15 -3.54 -14.93
N PHE A 224 -9.23 -2.79 -14.76
CA PHE A 224 -10.59 -3.32 -14.79
C PHE A 224 -11.00 -3.96 -16.14
N ASP A 225 -10.32 -3.58 -17.21
CA ASP A 225 -10.50 -4.18 -18.55
C ASP A 225 -9.67 -5.47 -18.76
N GLY A 226 -8.96 -5.94 -17.73
CA GLY A 226 -8.15 -7.16 -17.76
C GLY A 226 -6.73 -6.96 -18.31
N ARG A 227 -6.40 -5.81 -18.88
CA ARG A 227 -5.04 -5.52 -19.32
C ARG A 227 -4.10 -5.38 -18.13
N PRO A 228 -2.80 -5.66 -18.29
CA PRO A 228 -1.82 -5.41 -17.23
C PRO A 228 -1.90 -3.96 -16.73
N PHE A 229 -1.86 -3.79 -15.42
CA PHE A 229 -1.76 -2.47 -14.81
C PHE A 229 -0.30 -2.02 -14.86
N ASP A 230 -0.06 -0.85 -15.43
CA ASP A 230 1.27 -0.25 -15.42
C ASP A 230 1.53 0.39 -14.05
N LEU A 231 2.43 -0.21 -13.28
CA LEU A 231 2.78 0.24 -11.94
C LEU A 231 3.60 1.54 -12.02
N ARG A 232 2.90 2.66 -12.12
CA ARG A 232 3.43 4.03 -12.19
C ARG A 232 2.82 4.91 -11.13
N VAL A 233 3.61 5.86 -10.63
CA VAL A 233 3.19 6.82 -9.60
C VAL A 233 2.73 8.17 -10.15
N ASP A 234 2.83 8.39 -11.46
CA ASP A 234 2.35 9.59 -12.14
C ASP A 234 0.95 9.43 -12.76
N LEU A 235 0.28 8.31 -12.48
CA LEU A 235 -1.11 8.11 -12.92
C LEU A 235 -2.05 9.05 -12.16
N PRO A 236 -3.01 9.70 -12.88
CA PRO A 236 -4.07 10.44 -12.22
C PRO A 236 -4.92 9.51 -11.36
N GLU A 237 -5.55 10.05 -10.31
CA GLU A 237 -6.39 9.29 -9.38
C GLU A 237 -7.45 8.44 -10.11
N SER A 238 -8.09 9.00 -11.15
CA SER A 238 -9.11 8.31 -11.95
C SER A 238 -8.62 7.05 -12.68
N GLU A 239 -7.31 6.88 -12.83
CA GLU A 239 -6.69 5.73 -13.49
C GLU A 239 -6.07 4.73 -12.49
N ARG A 240 -6.04 5.05 -11.21
CA ARG A 240 -5.52 4.16 -10.15
C ARG A 240 -6.56 3.10 -9.74
N ASN A 241 -7.09 2.40 -10.76
CA ASN A 241 -8.08 1.33 -10.61
C ASN A 241 -7.45 0.00 -10.97
N PHE A 242 -7.49 -0.97 -10.05
CA PHE A 242 -6.81 -2.24 -10.26
C PHE A 242 -7.54 -3.43 -9.63
N VAL A 243 -7.26 -4.60 -10.17
CA VAL A 243 -7.52 -5.91 -9.57
C VAL A 243 -6.19 -6.62 -9.44
N ALA A 244 -5.76 -6.91 -8.23
CA ALA A 244 -4.54 -7.65 -7.95
C ALA A 244 -4.89 -9.06 -7.48
N CYS A 245 -4.28 -10.07 -8.08
CA CYS A 245 -4.56 -11.47 -7.77
C CYS A 245 -3.41 -12.39 -8.21
N ARG A 246 -3.44 -13.64 -7.82
CA ARG A 246 -2.50 -14.65 -8.34
C ARG A 246 -2.80 -14.93 -9.80
N ALA A 247 -1.77 -15.39 -10.53
CA ALA A 247 -1.86 -15.75 -11.94
C ALA A 247 -3.08 -16.63 -12.25
N GLY A 248 -3.82 -16.27 -13.30
CA GLY A 248 -5.00 -16.99 -13.74
C GLY A 248 -6.26 -16.84 -12.88
N GLN A 249 -6.26 -15.99 -11.84
CA GLN A 249 -7.41 -15.80 -10.95
C GLN A 249 -8.28 -14.59 -11.31
N PHE A 250 -7.87 -13.76 -12.28
CA PHE A 250 -8.58 -12.51 -12.62
C PHE A 250 -10.07 -12.73 -12.93
N ALA A 251 -10.41 -13.63 -13.84
CA ALA A 251 -11.79 -13.88 -14.25
C ALA A 251 -12.68 -14.44 -13.12
N ARG A 252 -12.08 -15.02 -12.10
CA ARG A 252 -12.79 -15.53 -10.92
C ARG A 252 -13.16 -14.41 -9.93
N ILE A 253 -12.35 -13.35 -9.90
CA ILE A 253 -12.48 -12.22 -8.97
C ILE A 253 -13.25 -11.08 -9.62
N TRP A 254 -12.96 -10.80 -10.88
CA TRP A 254 -13.49 -9.66 -11.60
C TRP A 254 -14.49 -10.07 -12.68
N PRO A 255 -15.65 -9.40 -12.80
CA PRO A 255 -16.60 -9.69 -13.86
C PRO A 255 -16.00 -9.35 -15.22
N SER A 256 -15.91 -10.31 -16.11
CA SER A 256 -15.57 -10.07 -17.51
C SER A 256 -16.74 -9.31 -18.16
N GLY A 257 -16.53 -8.01 -18.44
CA GLY A 257 -17.40 -7.21 -19.32
C GLY A 257 -18.84 -7.02 -18.82
N GLY A 258 -19.13 -5.87 -18.24
CA GLY A 258 -20.39 -5.17 -18.37
C GLY A 258 -20.11 -3.95 -19.23
#